data_b00bbd1a116b466eb818972b9aed3501
#
_entry.id   b00bbd1a116b466eb818972b9aed3501
#
_cell.length_a   1.000
_cell.length_b   1.000
_cell.length_c   1.000
_cell.angle_alpha   90.00
_cell.angle_beta   90.00
_cell.angle_gamma   90.00
#
_symmetry.space_group_name_H-M   'P 1'
#
loop_
_entity.id
_entity.type
_entity.pdbx_description
1 polymer ?
#
loop_
_entity_poly.entity_id
_entity_poly.type
_entity_poly.pdbx_seq_one_letter_code
_entity_poly.pdbx_strand_id
1 'polypeptide(L)'
;YTGYEVTMTVIIVGPMLLALGVSYGLHITNRYAEESGTKDEKIRQSLASTGRAVFLSAVTTVIGFISLTFTPMKPIETVGIALSGGIIIVYILTMAMVPNLTLLLDLRKAKHPPLPVFEKVVDVPIKWSKAVIVFFLTLIFISGFWGQANVEEDIDLLGMAPEDEPSVVTMKQYSYDFNAGQVGMVLVEGDISGDEPI
;
A
#
# COMPACT_ATOMS: atom_id res chain seq x y z
N TYR A 1 -20.22 8.68 -12.46
CA TYR A 1 -20.79 7.43 -11.93
C TYR A 1 -20.17 6.28 -12.72
N THR A 2 -19.15 5.64 -12.14
CA THR A 2 -18.38 4.57 -12.83
C THR A 2 -19.00 3.18 -12.63
N GLY A 3 -20.09 3.06 -11.84
CA GLY A 3 -20.74 1.77 -11.55
C GLY A 3 -19.95 0.84 -10.62
N TYR A 4 -18.80 1.29 -10.06
CA TYR A 4 -18.06 0.52 -9.10
C TYR A 4 -18.61 0.71 -7.69
N GLU A 5 -18.82 -0.39 -6.99
CA GLU A 5 -19.22 -0.36 -5.58
C GLU A 5 -18.05 0.09 -4.71
N VAL A 6 -18.32 1.05 -3.82
CA VAL A 6 -17.32 1.50 -2.84
C VAL A 6 -17.30 0.49 -1.69
N THR A 7 -16.29 -0.34 -1.66
CA THR A 7 -16.09 -1.32 -0.59
C THR A 7 -15.29 -0.70 0.56
N MET A 8 -15.35 -1.29 1.76
CA MET A 8 -14.57 -0.82 2.93
C MET A 8 -13.06 -0.80 2.65
N THR A 9 -12.57 -1.64 1.75
CA THR A 9 -11.16 -1.68 1.36
C THR A 9 -10.68 -0.40 0.66
N VAL A 10 -11.59 0.39 0.08
CA VAL A 10 -11.25 1.69 -0.56
C VAL A 10 -10.78 2.74 0.46
N ILE A 11 -11.10 2.59 1.75
CA ILE A 11 -10.63 3.49 2.82
C ILE A 11 -9.09 3.56 2.85
N ILE A 12 -8.39 2.48 2.50
CA ILE A 12 -6.93 2.41 2.48
C ILE A 12 -6.32 3.28 1.37
N VAL A 13 -7.07 3.55 0.30
CA VAL A 13 -6.58 4.29 -0.88
C VAL A 13 -6.12 5.71 -0.52
N GLY A 14 -6.90 6.43 0.30
CA GLY A 14 -6.59 7.79 0.69
C GLY A 14 -5.22 7.94 1.38
N PRO A 15 -4.98 7.26 2.50
CA PRO A 15 -3.68 7.28 3.19
C PRO A 15 -2.51 6.84 2.30
N MET A 16 -2.68 5.82 1.45
CA MET A 16 -1.63 5.37 0.54
C MET A 16 -1.27 6.43 -0.51
N LEU A 17 -2.26 7.07 -1.12
CA LEU A 17 -2.04 8.14 -2.10
C LEU A 17 -1.38 9.37 -1.44
N LEU A 18 -1.79 9.72 -0.22
CA LEU A 18 -1.17 10.80 0.54
C LEU A 18 0.31 10.50 0.81
N ALA A 19 0.64 9.30 1.29
CA ALA A 19 2.00 8.88 1.58
C ALA A 19 2.90 8.95 0.33
N LEU A 20 2.41 8.46 -0.81
CA LEU A 20 3.12 8.53 -2.08
C LEU A 20 3.33 9.98 -2.55
N GLY A 21 2.29 10.83 -2.46
CA GLY A 21 2.38 12.24 -2.84
C GLY A 21 3.40 13.02 -2.01
N VAL A 22 3.39 12.80 -0.69
CA VAL A 22 4.38 13.40 0.22
C VAL A 22 5.78 12.89 -0.11
N SER A 23 5.95 11.59 -0.35
CA SER A 23 7.25 11.00 -0.70
C SER A 23 7.79 11.60 -2.01
N TYR A 24 6.99 11.69 -3.05
CA TYR A 24 7.39 12.30 -4.32
C TYR A 24 7.78 13.77 -4.15
N GLY A 25 6.99 14.53 -3.39
CA GLY A 25 7.28 15.92 -3.07
C GLY A 25 8.60 16.09 -2.32
N LEU A 26 8.83 15.28 -1.29
CA LEU A 26 10.07 15.32 -0.50
C LEU A 26 11.31 15.00 -1.36
N HIS A 27 11.24 14.05 -2.26
CA HIS A 27 12.36 13.72 -3.13
C HIS A 27 12.74 14.91 -4.04
N ILE A 28 11.75 15.61 -4.62
CA ILE A 28 11.98 16.76 -5.48
C ILE A 28 12.53 17.94 -4.66
N THR A 29 11.92 18.25 -3.51
CA THR A 29 12.35 19.39 -2.67
C THR A 29 13.73 19.17 -2.06
N ASN A 30 14.06 17.95 -1.63
CA ASN A 30 15.39 17.61 -1.13
C ASN A 30 16.44 17.78 -2.23
N ARG A 31 16.15 17.28 -3.43
CA ARG A 31 17.06 17.44 -4.57
C ARG A 31 17.28 18.90 -4.93
N TYR A 32 16.20 19.70 -5.00
CA TYR A 32 16.29 21.14 -5.20
C TYR A 32 17.19 21.81 -4.15
N ALA A 33 17.08 21.45 -2.90
CA ALA A 33 17.88 22.00 -1.84
C ALA A 33 19.37 21.63 -1.94
N GLU A 34 19.70 20.51 -2.60
CA GLU A 34 21.08 20.05 -2.82
C GLU A 34 21.75 20.68 -4.04
N GLU A 35 20.99 21.09 -5.04
CA GLU A 35 21.52 21.67 -6.27
C GLU A 35 22.10 23.07 -6.04
N SER A 36 23.10 23.44 -6.85
CA SER A 36 23.73 24.75 -6.84
C SER A 36 23.35 25.53 -8.10
N GLY A 37 23.30 26.85 -8.02
CA GLY A 37 22.96 27.72 -9.15
C GLY A 37 21.75 28.60 -8.89
N THR A 38 21.18 29.15 -9.96
CA THR A 38 19.98 29.97 -9.93
C THR A 38 18.75 29.09 -9.59
N LYS A 39 17.65 29.70 -9.13
CA LYS A 39 16.42 28.97 -8.77
C LYS A 39 15.91 28.13 -9.95
N ASP A 40 15.94 28.69 -11.15
CA ASP A 40 15.47 28.01 -12.37
C ASP A 40 16.38 26.85 -12.79
N GLU A 41 17.69 26.96 -12.61
CA GLU A 41 18.64 25.89 -12.88
C GLU A 41 18.45 24.73 -11.90
N LYS A 42 18.33 25.04 -10.62
CA LYS A 42 18.10 24.05 -9.55
C LYS A 42 16.85 23.22 -9.81
N ILE A 43 15.72 23.88 -10.14
CA ILE A 43 14.47 23.16 -10.37
C ILE A 43 14.54 22.29 -11.63
N ARG A 44 15.19 22.79 -12.70
CA ARG A 44 15.38 22.01 -13.93
C ARG A 44 16.23 20.77 -13.69
N GLN A 45 17.32 20.90 -12.95
CA GLN A 45 18.22 19.79 -12.62
C GLN A 45 17.51 18.77 -11.71
N SER A 46 16.75 19.25 -10.72
CA SER A 46 15.98 18.40 -9.82
C SER A 46 14.90 17.59 -10.56
N LEU A 47 14.19 18.24 -11.48
CA LEU A 47 13.18 17.54 -12.29
C LEU A 47 13.81 16.59 -13.31
N ALA A 48 14.94 16.97 -13.92
CA ALA A 48 15.62 16.11 -14.89
C ALA A 48 16.19 14.83 -14.26
N SER A 49 16.67 14.91 -13.01
CA SER A 49 17.26 13.76 -12.30
C SER A 49 16.20 13.01 -11.46
N THR A 50 15.74 13.65 -10.39
CA THR A 50 14.82 13.04 -9.43
C THR A 50 13.41 12.89 -9.99
N GLY A 51 12.92 13.86 -10.78
CA GLY A 51 11.63 13.77 -11.44
C GLY A 51 11.51 12.54 -12.34
N ARG A 52 12.59 12.20 -13.07
CA ARG A 52 12.64 10.97 -13.87
C ARG A 52 12.59 9.71 -13.01
N ALA A 53 13.29 9.68 -11.89
CA ALA A 53 13.26 8.54 -10.98
C ALA A 53 11.86 8.36 -10.37
N VAL A 54 11.23 9.46 -9.95
CA VAL A 54 9.85 9.45 -9.43
C VAL A 54 8.86 8.99 -10.50
N PHE A 55 9.04 9.40 -11.75
CA PHE A 55 8.22 8.94 -12.87
C PHE A 55 8.30 7.41 -13.05
N LEU A 56 9.51 6.86 -13.10
CA LEU A 56 9.69 5.41 -13.21
C LEU A 56 9.08 4.66 -12.03
N SER A 57 9.25 5.18 -10.82
CA SER A 57 8.61 4.62 -9.61
C SER A 57 7.09 4.66 -9.71
N ALA A 58 6.50 5.77 -10.15
CA ALA A 58 5.07 5.89 -10.33
C ALA A 58 4.54 4.89 -11.37
N VAL A 59 5.22 4.76 -12.51
CA VAL A 59 4.84 3.81 -13.58
C VAL A 59 4.88 2.37 -13.08
N THR A 60 5.96 1.95 -12.40
CA THR A 60 6.05 0.58 -11.87
C THR A 60 4.98 0.30 -10.82
N THR A 61 4.67 1.29 -9.98
CA THR A 61 3.62 1.18 -8.96
C THR A 61 2.23 1.08 -9.60
N VAL A 62 1.95 1.87 -10.62
CA VAL A 62 0.70 1.81 -11.40
C VAL A 62 0.55 0.43 -12.04
N ILE A 63 1.59 -0.10 -12.68
CA ILE A 63 1.57 -1.45 -13.26
C ILE A 63 1.27 -2.51 -12.19
N GLY A 64 1.90 -2.39 -11.01
CA GLY A 64 1.65 -3.29 -9.90
C GLY A 64 0.18 -3.27 -9.44
N PHE A 65 -0.41 -2.08 -9.29
CA PHE A 65 -1.81 -1.99 -8.87
C PHE A 65 -2.81 -2.34 -9.99
N ILE A 66 -2.49 -2.06 -11.26
CA ILE A 66 -3.32 -2.53 -12.38
C ILE A 66 -3.39 -4.06 -12.39
N SER A 67 -2.34 -4.77 -12.01
CA SER A 67 -2.38 -6.23 -11.96
C SER A 67 -3.46 -6.80 -11.03
N LEU A 68 -3.85 -6.04 -9.99
CA LEU A 68 -4.93 -6.41 -9.08
C LEU A 68 -6.31 -6.41 -9.76
N THR A 69 -6.46 -5.68 -10.87
CA THR A 69 -7.74 -5.64 -11.60
C THR A 69 -8.09 -6.98 -12.28
N PHE A 70 -7.09 -7.86 -12.44
CA PHE A 70 -7.28 -9.20 -12.99
C PHE A 70 -7.67 -10.24 -11.94
N THR A 71 -7.78 -9.84 -10.68
CA THR A 71 -8.18 -10.73 -9.59
C THR A 71 -9.70 -10.92 -9.61
N PRO A 72 -10.23 -12.15 -9.43
CA PRO A 72 -11.66 -12.40 -9.44
C PRO A 72 -12.43 -11.82 -8.24
N MET A 73 -11.74 -11.21 -7.28
CA MET A 73 -12.31 -10.63 -6.07
C MET A 73 -12.63 -9.15 -6.27
N LYS A 74 -13.91 -8.78 -6.29
CA LYS A 74 -14.39 -7.41 -6.50
C LYS A 74 -13.76 -6.35 -5.58
N PRO A 75 -13.59 -6.56 -4.27
CA PRO A 75 -12.92 -5.58 -3.41
C PRO A 75 -11.49 -5.29 -3.83
N ILE A 76 -10.72 -6.29 -4.25
CA ILE A 76 -9.33 -6.16 -4.69
C ILE A 76 -9.26 -5.44 -6.05
N GLU A 77 -10.12 -5.82 -7.01
CA GLU A 77 -10.26 -5.14 -8.30
C GLU A 77 -10.50 -3.63 -8.11
N THR A 78 -11.46 -3.27 -7.25
CA THR A 78 -11.82 -1.88 -6.98
C THR A 78 -10.64 -1.07 -6.39
N VAL A 79 -9.91 -1.65 -5.45
CA VAL A 79 -8.68 -1.04 -4.87
C VAL A 79 -7.60 -0.87 -5.94
N GLY A 80 -7.40 -1.88 -6.80
CA GLY A 80 -6.43 -1.81 -7.90
C GLY A 80 -6.70 -0.66 -8.85
N ILE A 81 -7.95 -0.48 -9.28
CA ILE A 81 -8.38 0.62 -10.16
C ILE A 81 -8.20 1.98 -9.45
N ALA A 82 -8.68 2.09 -8.21
CA ALA A 82 -8.64 3.33 -7.45
C ALA A 82 -7.20 3.79 -7.17
N LEU A 83 -6.30 2.88 -6.77
CA LEU A 83 -4.90 3.20 -6.55
C LEU A 83 -4.17 3.54 -7.85
N SER A 84 -4.38 2.79 -8.92
CA SER A 84 -3.73 3.06 -10.21
C SER A 84 -4.09 4.45 -10.74
N GLY A 85 -5.38 4.77 -10.78
CA GLY A 85 -5.86 6.10 -11.18
C GLY A 85 -5.39 7.20 -10.24
N GLY A 86 -5.47 6.93 -8.93
CA GLY A 86 -5.03 7.87 -7.88
C GLY A 86 -3.55 8.20 -7.97
N ILE A 87 -2.67 7.23 -8.23
CA ILE A 87 -1.21 7.45 -8.36
C ILE A 87 -0.91 8.32 -9.58
N ILE A 88 -1.58 8.11 -10.70
CA ILE A 88 -1.41 8.95 -11.89
C ILE A 88 -1.77 10.41 -11.56
N ILE A 89 -2.90 10.63 -10.90
CA ILE A 89 -3.35 11.96 -10.50
C ILE A 89 -2.36 12.59 -9.52
N VAL A 90 -1.96 11.86 -8.48
CA VAL A 90 -0.99 12.33 -7.46
C VAL A 90 0.34 12.67 -8.11
N TYR A 91 0.83 11.86 -9.04
CA TYR A 91 2.07 12.13 -9.77
C TYR A 91 1.96 13.44 -10.57
N ILE A 92 0.89 13.61 -11.35
CA ILE A 92 0.67 14.84 -12.15
C ILE A 92 0.58 16.07 -11.25
N LEU A 93 -0.19 15.99 -10.16
CA LEU A 93 -0.32 17.09 -9.20
C LEU A 93 1.01 17.42 -8.53
N THR A 94 1.78 16.41 -8.13
CA THR A 94 3.08 16.61 -7.50
C THR A 94 4.05 17.29 -8.49
N MET A 95 4.11 16.82 -9.75
CA MET A 95 4.97 17.42 -10.77
C MET A 95 4.57 18.84 -11.14
N ALA A 96 3.29 19.18 -11.06
CA ALA A 96 2.80 20.53 -11.33
C ALA A 96 2.95 21.46 -10.13
N MET A 97 2.58 21.01 -8.92
CA MET A 97 2.49 21.87 -7.74
C MET A 97 3.82 22.03 -6.99
N VAL A 98 4.55 20.93 -6.78
CA VAL A 98 5.74 20.95 -5.92
C VAL A 98 6.85 21.84 -6.46
N PRO A 99 7.20 21.82 -7.77
CA PRO A 99 8.20 22.73 -8.30
C PRO A 99 7.82 24.21 -8.15
N ASN A 100 6.57 24.55 -8.44
CA ASN A 100 6.08 25.91 -8.30
C ASN A 100 6.08 26.39 -6.83
N LEU A 101 5.66 25.54 -5.92
CA LEU A 101 5.65 25.84 -4.49
C LEU A 101 7.09 25.98 -3.94
N THR A 102 8.01 25.13 -4.40
CA THR A 102 9.43 25.17 -4.03
C THR A 102 10.09 26.47 -4.47
N LEU A 103 9.79 26.94 -5.68
CA LEU A 103 10.26 28.23 -6.18
C LEU A 103 9.69 29.41 -5.41
N LEU A 104 8.38 29.36 -5.09
CA LEU A 104 7.70 30.42 -4.37
C LEU A 104 8.21 30.56 -2.92
N LEU A 105 8.39 29.44 -2.22
CA LEU A 105 8.83 29.42 -0.82
C LEU A 105 10.34 29.54 -0.64
N ASP A 106 11.13 29.50 -1.75
CA ASP A 106 12.59 29.51 -1.72
C ASP A 106 13.18 28.54 -0.71
N LEU A 107 12.73 27.29 -0.77
CA LEU A 107 13.11 26.26 0.19
C LEU A 107 14.62 26.04 0.17
N ARG A 108 15.26 26.32 1.30
CA ARG A 108 16.70 26.13 1.50
C ARG A 108 16.93 24.93 2.39
N LYS A 109 17.96 24.16 2.09
CA LYS A 109 18.38 23.06 2.96
C LYS A 109 18.79 23.62 4.32
N ALA A 110 18.06 23.26 5.37
CA ALA A 110 18.49 23.53 6.72
C ALA A 110 19.78 22.72 6.96
N LYS A 111 20.86 23.39 7.31
CA LYS A 111 22.12 22.77 7.71
C LYS A 111 21.96 22.19 9.13
N HIS A 112 21.25 21.08 9.22
CA HIS A 112 21.24 20.33 10.48
C HIS A 112 22.38 19.31 10.42
N PRO A 113 23.22 19.21 11.46
CA PRO A 113 24.19 18.14 11.56
C PRO A 113 23.42 16.80 11.60
N PRO A 114 23.95 15.75 10.97
CA PRO A 114 23.34 14.43 11.05
C PRO A 114 23.20 14.02 12.52
N LEU A 115 22.07 13.43 12.88
CA LEU A 115 21.86 12.93 14.23
C LEU A 115 22.90 11.84 14.52
N PRO A 116 23.68 11.94 15.64
CA PRO A 116 24.78 11.02 15.92
C PRO A 116 24.36 9.55 16.05
N VAL A 117 23.07 9.32 16.27
CA VAL A 117 22.49 7.98 16.28
C VAL A 117 22.53 7.35 14.87
N PHE A 118 22.27 8.14 13.82
CA PHE A 118 22.30 7.63 12.44
C PHE A 118 23.70 7.27 11.97
N GLU A 119 24.75 7.99 12.39
CA GLU A 119 26.14 7.62 12.09
C GLU A 119 26.47 6.22 12.60
N LYS A 120 26.13 5.91 13.85
CA LYS A 120 26.36 4.58 14.43
C LYS A 120 25.54 3.47 13.76
N VAL A 121 24.30 3.78 13.39
CA VAL A 121 23.40 2.80 12.72
C VAL A 121 23.90 2.49 11.32
N VAL A 122 24.43 3.50 10.59
CA VAL A 122 24.96 3.32 9.22
C VAL A 122 26.29 2.55 9.22
N ASP A 123 27.09 2.67 10.25
CA ASP A 123 28.38 1.96 10.36
C ASP A 123 28.20 0.43 10.44
N VAL A 124 27.12 -0.04 11.04
CA VAL A 124 26.87 -1.49 11.18
C VAL A 124 26.74 -2.20 9.82
N PRO A 125 25.85 -1.80 8.88
CA PRO A 125 25.74 -2.45 7.59
C PRO A 125 26.98 -2.25 6.71
N ILE A 126 27.74 -1.16 6.87
CA ILE A 126 28.96 -0.92 6.10
C ILE A 126 30.06 -1.87 6.58
N LYS A 127 30.28 -1.93 7.89
CA LYS A 127 31.37 -2.73 8.48
C LYS A 127 31.09 -4.23 8.45
N TRP A 128 29.82 -4.62 8.58
CA TRP A 128 29.39 -6.01 8.70
C TRP A 128 28.45 -6.43 7.56
N SER A 129 28.63 -5.90 6.36
CA SER A 129 27.70 -6.08 5.22
C SER A 129 27.33 -7.53 4.95
N LYS A 130 28.30 -8.44 4.98
CA LYS A 130 28.05 -9.88 4.77
C LYS A 130 27.22 -10.49 5.89
N ALA A 131 27.52 -10.15 7.14
CA ALA A 131 26.77 -10.65 8.29
C ALA A 131 25.32 -10.13 8.30
N VAL A 132 25.11 -8.87 7.95
CA VAL A 132 23.77 -8.29 7.80
C VAL A 132 22.95 -8.98 6.72
N ILE A 133 23.56 -9.23 5.55
CA ILE A 133 22.87 -9.96 4.46
C ILE A 133 22.51 -11.37 4.91
N VAL A 134 23.45 -12.11 5.50
CA VAL A 134 23.20 -13.47 5.99
C VAL A 134 22.11 -13.48 7.07
N PHE A 135 22.13 -12.51 7.99
CA PHE A 135 21.10 -12.36 9.02
C PHE A 135 19.71 -12.20 8.42
N PHE A 136 19.53 -11.26 7.47
CA PHE A 136 18.22 -11.05 6.84
C PHE A 136 17.78 -12.24 5.98
N LEU A 137 18.68 -12.87 5.25
CA LEU A 137 18.36 -14.09 4.50
C LEU A 137 17.91 -15.22 5.42
N THR A 138 18.61 -15.42 6.54
CA THR A 138 18.23 -16.42 7.54
C THR A 138 16.86 -16.11 8.15
N LEU A 139 16.61 -14.84 8.47
CA LEU A 139 15.32 -14.40 9.01
C LEU A 139 14.18 -14.61 8.01
N ILE A 140 14.38 -14.32 6.73
CA ILE A 140 13.41 -14.59 5.66
C ILE A 140 13.13 -16.10 5.56
N PHE A 141 14.18 -16.92 5.60
CA PHE A 141 14.04 -18.38 5.50
C PHE A 141 13.29 -18.97 6.69
N ILE A 142 13.64 -18.53 7.91
CA ILE A 142 12.97 -18.99 9.13
C ILE A 142 11.51 -18.53 9.16
N SER A 143 11.24 -17.25 8.86
CA SER A 143 9.89 -16.71 8.87
C SER A 143 9.03 -17.30 7.75
N GLY A 144 9.59 -17.57 6.58
CA GLY A 144 8.90 -18.24 5.49
C GLY A 144 8.50 -19.67 5.85
N PHE A 145 9.43 -20.42 6.43
CA PHE A 145 9.17 -21.80 6.87
C PHE A 145 8.15 -21.86 8.03
N TRP A 146 8.30 -20.95 9.00
CA TRP A 146 7.38 -20.87 10.13
C TRP A 146 6.00 -20.35 9.72
N GLY A 147 5.97 -19.35 8.85
CA GLY A 147 4.72 -18.80 8.33
C GLY A 147 3.91 -19.83 7.57
N GLN A 148 4.55 -20.59 6.68
CA GLN A 148 3.87 -21.62 5.91
C GLN A 148 3.26 -22.72 6.80
N ALA A 149 3.89 -23.01 7.95
CA ALA A 149 3.40 -24.03 8.88
C ALA A 149 2.26 -23.54 9.81
N ASN A 150 2.10 -22.22 10.00
CA ASN A 150 1.19 -21.65 11.00
C ASN A 150 0.21 -20.61 10.42
N VAL A 151 0.18 -20.39 9.11
CA VAL A 151 -0.82 -19.51 8.50
C VAL A 151 -2.14 -20.27 8.42
N GLU A 152 -3.12 -19.80 9.17
CA GLU A 152 -4.51 -20.23 9.01
C GLU A 152 -5.07 -19.55 7.75
N GLU A 153 -5.54 -20.35 6.80
CA GLU A 153 -6.12 -19.86 5.54
C GLU A 153 -7.59 -19.46 5.68
N ASP A 154 -8.11 -19.53 6.91
CA ASP A 154 -9.52 -19.23 7.18
C ASP A 154 -9.72 -17.71 7.38
N ILE A 155 -10.57 -17.12 6.55
CA ILE A 155 -10.91 -15.71 6.64
C ILE A 155 -12.10 -15.56 7.57
N ASP A 156 -11.85 -15.18 8.82
CA ASP A 156 -12.92 -14.84 9.77
C ASP A 156 -13.54 -13.47 9.42
N LEU A 157 -14.52 -13.49 8.53
CA LEU A 157 -15.27 -12.30 8.12
C LEU A 157 -16.06 -11.67 9.30
N LEU A 158 -16.48 -12.48 10.26
CA LEU A 158 -17.18 -11.99 11.46
C LEU A 158 -16.22 -11.29 12.43
N GLY A 159 -14.98 -11.73 12.53
CA GLY A 159 -13.94 -11.08 13.33
C GLY A 159 -13.50 -9.74 12.78
N MET A 160 -13.71 -9.49 11.48
CA MET A 160 -13.41 -8.20 10.84
C MET A 160 -14.54 -7.15 10.99
N ALA A 161 -15.71 -7.55 11.48
CA ALA A 161 -16.83 -6.65 11.69
C ALA A 161 -16.71 -5.90 13.03
N PRO A 162 -17.25 -4.68 13.15
CA PRO A 162 -17.25 -3.92 14.42
C PRO A 162 -17.92 -4.72 15.54
N GLU A 163 -17.23 -4.91 16.65
CA GLU A 163 -17.71 -5.76 17.76
C GLU A 163 -18.98 -5.23 18.44
N ASP A 164 -19.17 -3.92 18.40
CA ASP A 164 -20.28 -3.22 19.05
C ASP A 164 -21.57 -3.20 18.22
N GLU A 165 -21.55 -3.66 16.97
CA GLU A 165 -22.72 -3.64 16.10
C GLU A 165 -23.71 -4.73 16.52
N PRO A 166 -24.98 -4.38 16.81
CA PRO A 166 -25.99 -5.32 17.31
C PRO A 166 -26.20 -6.56 16.41
N SER A 167 -26.10 -6.37 15.10
CA SER A 167 -26.18 -7.46 14.12
C SER A 167 -25.02 -8.46 14.25
N VAL A 168 -23.82 -7.95 14.48
CA VAL A 168 -22.59 -8.77 14.66
C VAL A 168 -22.65 -9.53 15.98
N VAL A 169 -23.07 -8.87 17.07
CA VAL A 169 -23.24 -9.50 18.38
C VAL A 169 -24.25 -10.66 18.29
N THR A 170 -25.40 -10.40 17.66
CA THR A 170 -26.44 -11.42 17.49
C THR A 170 -25.93 -12.60 16.63
N MET A 171 -25.20 -12.30 15.58
CA MET A 171 -24.64 -13.35 14.69
C MET A 171 -23.56 -14.18 15.38
N LYS A 172 -22.69 -13.57 16.18
CA LYS A 172 -21.69 -14.26 17.01
C LYS A 172 -22.36 -15.17 18.05
N GLN A 173 -23.41 -14.66 18.70
CA GLN A 173 -24.19 -15.44 19.68
C GLN A 173 -24.90 -16.62 19.02
N TYR A 174 -25.54 -16.39 17.87
CA TYR A 174 -26.17 -17.46 17.09
C TYR A 174 -25.15 -18.53 16.66
N SER A 175 -23.99 -18.10 16.17
CA SER A 175 -22.90 -19.01 15.77
C SER A 175 -22.42 -19.85 16.96
N TYR A 176 -22.32 -19.26 18.15
CA TYR A 176 -21.92 -19.96 19.37
C TYR A 176 -23.00 -20.94 19.88
N ASP A 177 -24.27 -20.49 19.97
CA ASP A 177 -25.38 -21.28 20.55
C ASP A 177 -25.76 -22.48 19.68
N PHE A 178 -25.64 -22.32 18.35
CA PHE A 178 -26.03 -23.35 17.38
C PHE A 178 -24.84 -24.10 16.76
N ASN A 179 -23.61 -23.80 17.20
CA ASN A 179 -22.37 -24.29 16.58
C ASN A 179 -22.42 -24.14 15.04
N ALA A 180 -23.09 -23.08 14.59
CA ALA A 180 -23.27 -22.76 13.20
C ALA A 180 -22.01 -22.03 12.71
N GLY A 181 -21.21 -22.71 11.90
CA GLY A 181 -20.10 -22.12 11.17
C GLY A 181 -20.57 -21.05 10.17
N GLN A 182 -19.67 -20.60 9.34
CA GLN A 182 -20.01 -19.72 8.22
C GLN A 182 -21.07 -20.39 7.32
N VAL A 183 -21.97 -19.59 6.76
CA VAL A 183 -23.02 -20.07 5.87
C VAL A 183 -22.40 -20.83 4.70
N GLY A 184 -22.46 -22.16 4.75
CA GLY A 184 -22.03 -23.01 3.66
C GLY A 184 -23.15 -23.08 2.63
N MET A 185 -22.83 -22.77 1.38
CA MET A 185 -23.73 -23.06 0.26
C MET A 185 -23.43 -24.45 -0.27
N VAL A 186 -24.41 -25.32 -0.19
CA VAL A 186 -24.36 -26.63 -0.86
C VAL A 186 -25.13 -26.51 -2.16
N LEU A 187 -24.45 -26.64 -3.30
CA LEU A 187 -25.08 -26.75 -4.59
C LEU A 187 -25.47 -28.23 -4.80
N VAL A 188 -26.76 -28.50 -4.83
CA VAL A 188 -27.28 -29.84 -5.15
C VAL A 188 -27.70 -29.82 -6.61
N GLU A 189 -26.97 -30.51 -7.48
CA GLU A 189 -27.35 -30.76 -8.89
C GLU A 189 -28.09 -32.06 -8.98
N GLY A 190 -29.34 -31.99 -9.39
CA GLY A 190 -30.20 -33.17 -9.61
C GLY A 190 -31.60 -32.78 -10.05
N ASP A 191 -32.40 -33.77 -10.40
CA ASP A 191 -33.82 -33.56 -10.66
C ASP A 191 -34.57 -33.37 -9.36
N ILE A 192 -34.83 -32.10 -9.01
CA ILE A 192 -35.54 -31.67 -7.79
C ILE A 192 -37.09 -31.67 -8.00
N SER A 193 -37.59 -32.18 -9.12
CA SER A 193 -39.02 -32.23 -9.41
C SER A 193 -39.73 -33.44 -8.80
N GLY A 194 -39.00 -34.33 -8.14
CA GLY A 194 -39.57 -35.49 -7.46
C GLY A 194 -40.16 -35.14 -6.07
N ASP A 195 -41.30 -35.73 -5.75
CA ASP A 195 -42.02 -35.54 -4.47
C ASP A 195 -41.35 -36.23 -3.26
N GLU A 196 -40.15 -36.75 -3.35
CA GLU A 196 -39.44 -37.35 -2.21
C GLU A 196 -38.59 -36.25 -1.51
N PRO A 197 -38.79 -36.08 -0.19
CA PRO A 197 -37.95 -35.16 0.59
C PRO A 197 -36.51 -35.70 0.69
N ILE A 198 -35.55 -34.82 0.38
CA ILE A 198 -34.11 -35.06 0.53
C ILE A 198 -33.74 -35.11 2.02
#